data_958aaf23ee79b1e0e367c9e70bd482d2
#
_entry.id   958aaf23ee79b1e0e367c9e70bd482d2
#
_cell.length_a   1.000
_cell.length_b   1.000
_cell.length_c   1.000
_cell.angle_alpha   90.00
_cell.angle_beta   90.00
_cell.angle_gamma   90.00
#
_symmetry.space_group_name_H-M   'P 1'
#
loop_
_entity.id
_entity.type
_entity.pdbx_description
1 polymer ?
#
loop_
_entity_poly.entity_id
_entity_poly.type
_entity_poly.pdbx_seq_one_letter_code
_entity_poly.pdbx_strand_id
1 'polypeptide(L)'
;MEDSVWRTIASDARARALERSWRKLCALYLPHAPPDSIWTYRRASTRGLPEAGWKLHVSATILNAPKVLKRVAPFLVGRGVQFKAARSLSEVAKLNSGLLHTYSQVGKVITVYPRSDNEAVYLAQRLHKLTCRYQAPSIPFDLRLSGTSNVYYRYGAFKKIEIEQDGRRTLGLPSPSGELVPDVRENPKPDWVRDPFADSRRASAGRKTTSQTGESFHVLRALVQRGKGGVYQAVDLDSNPPRMCLLKEGRQHGELTWDGRDGAWRVRNEERVLRSLLNCGINVPRVYSRFELEGNFYLVMEFVDGESLHNLLLRQTRRLPMSRVLSFGVQIAEFLAKVHRAGWAWRDCKPKNLIVTGRGTLMPIDFEGASPIRNPDPVRWGTRGFIPVESGNGTVQTGVTDDLFALGSILYLLITGRVFDPEQPTSIKKLRRNVPPELHRLVEFLLADEPRERPTTQSACAQLTSIFLKMSTDPLRLTAVKAA
;
A
#
# COMPACT_ATOMS: atom_id res chain seq x y z
N MET A 1 -2.62 4.12 11.09
CA MET A 1 -2.24 3.54 9.77
C MET A 1 -3.01 4.31 8.71
N GLU A 2 -2.47 4.78 7.56
CA GLU A 2 -3.28 4.90 6.36
C GLU A 2 -3.67 6.23 5.79
N ASP A 3 -3.03 7.31 6.14
CA ASP A 3 -3.58 8.61 5.71
C ASP A 3 -2.83 9.32 4.57
N SER A 4 -1.85 8.67 3.91
CA SER A 4 -0.98 9.40 2.99
C SER A 4 -1.65 9.91 1.71
N VAL A 5 -2.61 9.16 1.16
CA VAL A 5 -3.29 9.55 -0.10
C VAL A 5 -4.50 10.45 0.13
N TRP A 6 -5.23 10.25 1.23
CA TRP A 6 -6.50 10.94 1.52
C TRP A 6 -6.32 12.39 1.94
N ARG A 7 -5.27 12.70 2.69
CA ARG A 7 -4.99 14.06 3.18
C ARG A 7 -4.53 15.02 2.08
N THR A 8 -3.93 14.50 1.01
CA THR A 8 -3.48 15.30 -0.14
C THR A 8 -4.66 15.91 -0.92
N ILE A 9 -5.85 15.31 -0.86
CA ILE A 9 -7.06 15.84 -1.53
C ILE A 9 -7.43 17.24 -1.03
N ALA A 10 -7.28 17.50 0.27
CA ALA A 10 -7.71 18.77 0.85
C ALA A 10 -6.85 19.96 0.39
N SER A 11 -5.59 19.75 0.06
CA SER A 11 -4.63 20.81 -0.30
C SER A 11 -4.49 21.02 -1.81
N ASP A 12 -4.72 20.02 -2.65
CA ASP A 12 -4.54 20.11 -4.11
C ASP A 12 -5.81 20.64 -4.81
N ALA A 13 -5.68 21.76 -5.52
CA ALA A 13 -6.78 22.37 -6.28
C ALA A 13 -7.35 21.44 -7.37
N ARG A 14 -6.47 20.65 -8.03
CA ARG A 14 -6.86 19.68 -9.05
C ARG A 14 -7.68 18.54 -8.43
N ALA A 15 -7.23 18.02 -7.30
CA ALA A 15 -7.93 16.97 -6.56
C ALA A 15 -9.33 17.43 -6.12
N ARG A 16 -9.43 18.67 -5.58
CA ARG A 16 -10.73 19.26 -5.22
C ARG A 16 -11.66 19.45 -6.43
N ALA A 17 -11.12 19.86 -7.57
CA ALA A 17 -11.91 20.02 -8.80
C ALA A 17 -12.47 18.67 -9.31
N LEU A 18 -11.64 17.62 -9.30
CA LEU A 18 -12.05 16.26 -9.68
C LEU A 18 -13.10 15.70 -8.70
N GLU A 19 -12.93 15.90 -7.39
CA GLU A 19 -13.89 15.48 -6.38
C GLU A 19 -15.24 16.19 -6.56
N ARG A 20 -15.26 17.50 -6.83
CA ARG A 20 -16.52 18.22 -7.14
C ARG A 20 -17.18 17.67 -8.39
N SER A 21 -16.41 17.38 -9.44
CA SER A 21 -16.92 16.78 -10.67
C SER A 21 -17.55 15.40 -10.43
N TRP A 22 -16.85 14.56 -9.64
CA TRP A 22 -17.34 13.23 -9.29
C TRP A 22 -18.66 13.29 -8.53
N ARG A 23 -18.75 14.13 -7.48
CA ARG A 23 -19.97 14.29 -6.67
C ARG A 23 -21.15 14.79 -7.48
N LYS A 24 -20.93 15.75 -8.42
CA LYS A 24 -21.99 16.22 -9.33
C LYS A 24 -22.53 15.09 -10.21
N LEU A 25 -21.65 14.26 -10.75
CA LEU A 25 -22.05 13.12 -11.58
C LEU A 25 -22.76 12.04 -10.76
N CYS A 26 -22.29 11.74 -9.54
CA CYS A 26 -22.98 10.82 -8.64
C CYS A 26 -24.39 11.34 -8.29
N ALA A 27 -24.54 12.61 -7.91
CA ALA A 27 -25.84 13.20 -7.62
C ALA A 27 -26.81 13.13 -8.83
N LEU A 28 -26.32 13.33 -10.05
CA LEU A 28 -27.11 13.31 -11.27
C LEU A 28 -27.58 11.89 -11.65
N TYR A 29 -26.70 10.90 -11.55
CA TYR A 29 -26.95 9.55 -12.10
C TYR A 29 -27.18 8.46 -11.06
N LEU A 30 -26.77 8.67 -9.81
CA LEU A 30 -26.78 7.71 -8.70
C LEU A 30 -27.35 8.34 -7.42
N PRO A 31 -28.65 8.71 -7.43
CA PRO A 31 -29.25 9.54 -6.37
C PRO A 31 -29.39 8.82 -5.01
N HIS A 32 -29.23 7.49 -4.97
CA HIS A 32 -29.41 6.71 -3.74
C HIS A 32 -28.06 6.45 -3.06
N ALA A 33 -27.81 7.13 -1.95
CA ALA A 33 -26.57 7.02 -1.16
C ALA A 33 -26.92 6.66 0.30
N PRO A 34 -27.00 5.35 0.66
CA PRO A 34 -27.23 4.95 2.05
C PRO A 34 -26.16 5.53 2.97
N PRO A 35 -26.52 5.94 4.21
CA PRO A 35 -25.61 6.66 5.13
C PRO A 35 -24.26 5.96 5.34
N ASP A 36 -24.29 4.66 5.64
CA ASP A 36 -23.09 3.86 5.98
C ASP A 36 -22.48 3.15 4.77
N SER A 37 -22.90 3.47 3.55
CA SER A 37 -22.39 2.83 2.33
C SER A 37 -21.26 3.65 1.70
N ILE A 38 -20.20 2.97 1.30
CA ILE A 38 -19.16 3.53 0.43
C ILE A 38 -19.61 3.68 -1.02
N TRP A 39 -20.85 3.25 -1.33
CA TRP A 39 -21.43 3.21 -2.66
C TRP A 39 -22.63 4.14 -2.80
N THR A 40 -22.81 4.68 -4.01
CA THR A 40 -24.03 5.29 -4.48
C THR A 40 -24.64 4.44 -5.57
N TYR A 41 -25.98 4.40 -5.65
CA TYR A 41 -26.72 3.48 -6.48
C TYR A 41 -27.68 4.22 -7.43
N ARG A 42 -27.93 3.66 -8.61
CA ARG A 42 -28.96 4.19 -9.52
C ARG A 42 -30.36 4.04 -8.93
N ARG A 43 -30.66 2.91 -8.30
CA ARG A 43 -31.95 2.62 -7.65
C ARG A 43 -31.70 2.08 -6.25
N ALA A 44 -32.61 2.39 -5.33
CA ALA A 44 -32.53 1.91 -3.95
C ALA A 44 -32.78 0.39 -3.82
N SER A 45 -33.51 -0.19 -4.76
CA SER A 45 -33.93 -1.60 -4.71
C SER A 45 -33.26 -2.44 -5.81
N THR A 46 -33.03 -3.69 -5.48
CA THR A 46 -32.62 -4.77 -6.41
C THR A 46 -33.80 -5.50 -7.03
N ARG A 47 -35.05 -4.97 -6.86
CA ARG A 47 -36.24 -5.59 -7.42
C ARG A 47 -36.11 -5.71 -8.96
N GLY A 48 -36.42 -6.91 -9.48
CA GLY A 48 -36.30 -7.21 -10.92
C GLY A 48 -34.88 -7.62 -11.36
N LEU A 49 -33.93 -7.73 -10.44
CA LEU A 49 -32.65 -8.38 -10.70
C LEU A 49 -32.71 -9.86 -10.27
N PRO A 50 -31.99 -10.75 -10.97
CA PRO A 50 -31.79 -12.14 -10.51
C PRO A 50 -31.09 -12.18 -9.15
N GLU A 51 -31.13 -13.32 -8.47
CA GLU A 51 -30.44 -13.50 -7.19
C GLU A 51 -28.92 -13.51 -7.37
N ALA A 52 -28.46 -14.10 -8.46
CA ALA A 52 -27.06 -14.16 -8.86
C ALA A 52 -26.92 -13.93 -10.37
N GLY A 53 -25.75 -13.53 -10.81
CA GLY A 53 -25.48 -13.29 -12.23
C GLY A 53 -24.10 -12.68 -12.46
N TRP A 54 -23.83 -12.33 -13.71
CA TRP A 54 -22.60 -11.69 -14.12
C TRP A 54 -22.57 -10.22 -13.71
N LYS A 55 -21.70 -9.89 -12.77
CA LYS A 55 -21.36 -8.49 -12.42
C LYS A 55 -20.30 -8.00 -13.38
N LEU A 56 -20.52 -6.80 -13.95
CA LEU A 56 -19.49 -6.11 -14.72
C LEU A 56 -18.86 -5.04 -13.84
N HIS A 57 -17.55 -5.02 -13.76
CA HIS A 57 -16.78 -4.02 -13.05
C HIS A 57 -16.02 -3.14 -14.04
N VAL A 58 -16.21 -1.82 -13.94
CA VAL A 58 -15.44 -0.86 -14.73
C VAL A 58 -14.39 -0.25 -13.84
N SER A 59 -13.14 -0.46 -14.23
CA SER A 59 -11.98 0.06 -13.50
C SER A 59 -11.63 1.48 -13.95
N ALA A 60 -11.14 2.28 -13.02
CA ALA A 60 -10.64 3.62 -13.29
C ALA A 60 -9.62 4.05 -12.21
N THR A 61 -8.66 4.88 -12.62
CA THR A 61 -7.82 5.63 -11.67
C THR A 61 -8.60 6.80 -11.07
N ILE A 62 -8.14 7.35 -9.94
CA ILE A 62 -8.74 8.56 -9.34
C ILE A 62 -8.76 9.76 -10.31
N LEU A 63 -7.79 9.85 -11.23
CA LEU A 63 -7.71 10.91 -12.23
C LEU A 63 -8.71 10.75 -13.37
N ASN A 64 -9.07 9.51 -13.70
CA ASN A 64 -9.94 9.17 -14.81
C ASN A 64 -11.38 8.84 -14.41
N ALA A 65 -11.63 8.52 -13.14
CA ALA A 65 -12.95 8.10 -12.65
C ALA A 65 -14.10 9.07 -13.03
N PRO A 66 -13.97 10.42 -12.90
CA PRO A 66 -15.03 11.33 -13.34
C PRO A 66 -15.28 11.27 -14.85
N LYS A 67 -14.25 11.13 -15.67
CA LYS A 67 -14.38 11.02 -17.13
C LYS A 67 -15.06 9.71 -17.54
N VAL A 68 -14.69 8.62 -16.86
CA VAL A 68 -15.29 7.29 -17.07
C VAL A 68 -16.77 7.33 -16.70
N LEU A 69 -17.13 7.82 -15.51
CA LEU A 69 -18.53 7.90 -15.07
C LEU A 69 -19.36 8.78 -15.99
N LYS A 70 -18.85 9.94 -16.44
CA LYS A 70 -19.51 10.85 -17.38
C LYS A 70 -19.88 10.16 -18.71
N ARG A 71 -19.11 9.16 -19.14
CA ARG A 71 -19.39 8.41 -20.37
C ARG A 71 -20.28 7.19 -20.16
N VAL A 72 -20.07 6.50 -19.05
CA VAL A 72 -20.76 5.23 -18.76
C VAL A 72 -22.18 5.47 -18.24
N ALA A 73 -22.38 6.45 -17.35
CA ALA A 73 -23.65 6.62 -16.66
C ALA A 73 -24.83 6.98 -17.58
N PRO A 74 -24.73 7.92 -18.56
CA PRO A 74 -25.85 8.21 -19.47
C PRO A 74 -26.28 6.98 -20.26
N PHE A 75 -25.33 6.17 -20.74
CA PHE A 75 -25.61 4.94 -21.47
C PHE A 75 -26.39 3.94 -20.61
N LEU A 76 -25.94 3.69 -19.36
CA LEU A 76 -26.58 2.76 -18.43
C LEU A 76 -27.98 3.26 -18.00
N VAL A 77 -28.11 4.56 -17.76
CA VAL A 77 -29.40 5.19 -17.42
C VAL A 77 -30.40 5.07 -18.56
N GLY A 78 -30.00 5.39 -19.81
CA GLY A 78 -30.86 5.29 -21.00
C GLY A 78 -31.31 3.86 -21.28
N ARG A 79 -30.59 2.85 -20.79
CA ARG A 79 -30.94 1.42 -20.88
C ARG A 79 -31.71 0.89 -19.67
N GLY A 80 -31.94 1.72 -18.66
CA GLY A 80 -32.60 1.30 -17.43
C GLY A 80 -31.81 0.26 -16.60
N VAL A 81 -30.49 0.16 -16.79
CA VAL A 81 -29.63 -0.81 -16.13
C VAL A 81 -29.32 -0.36 -14.71
N GLN A 82 -29.32 -1.31 -13.76
CA GLN A 82 -28.93 -1.07 -12.39
C GLN A 82 -27.40 -1.04 -12.30
N PHE A 83 -26.84 -0.01 -11.62
CA PHE A 83 -25.42 0.10 -11.35
C PHE A 83 -25.16 0.93 -10.09
N LYS A 84 -23.94 0.81 -9.57
CA LYS A 84 -23.43 1.60 -8.45
C LYS A 84 -22.04 2.12 -8.78
N ALA A 85 -21.63 3.16 -8.08
CA ALA A 85 -20.24 3.65 -8.10
C ALA A 85 -19.79 4.05 -6.69
N ALA A 86 -18.48 4.20 -6.48
CA ALA A 86 -17.95 4.70 -5.23
C ALA A 86 -18.51 6.08 -4.89
N ARG A 87 -18.82 6.34 -3.61
CA ARG A 87 -19.49 7.57 -3.15
C ARG A 87 -18.67 8.84 -3.40
N SER A 88 -17.34 8.74 -3.35
CA SER A 88 -16.40 9.84 -3.53
C SER A 88 -15.10 9.36 -4.19
N LEU A 89 -14.27 10.27 -4.68
CA LEU A 89 -12.94 9.92 -5.17
C LEU A 89 -12.02 9.45 -4.04
N SER A 90 -12.26 9.90 -2.81
CA SER A 90 -11.61 9.34 -1.63
C SER A 90 -11.91 7.84 -1.49
N GLU A 91 -13.16 7.42 -1.68
CA GLU A 91 -13.50 5.99 -1.69
C GLU A 91 -12.91 5.25 -2.90
N VAL A 92 -12.84 5.88 -4.09
CA VAL A 92 -12.11 5.30 -5.24
C VAL A 92 -10.66 5.05 -4.89
N ALA A 93 -10.00 6.00 -4.22
CA ALA A 93 -8.61 5.84 -3.82
C ALA A 93 -8.45 4.72 -2.78
N LYS A 94 -9.35 4.62 -1.79
CA LYS A 94 -9.36 3.54 -0.79
C LYS A 94 -9.57 2.17 -1.43
N LEU A 95 -10.50 2.05 -2.39
CA LEU A 95 -10.70 0.82 -3.17
C LEU A 95 -9.43 0.46 -3.93
N ASN A 96 -8.85 1.43 -4.65
CA ASN A 96 -7.65 1.21 -5.45
C ASN A 96 -6.39 0.92 -4.61
N SER A 97 -6.36 1.25 -3.33
CA SER A 97 -5.25 0.89 -2.44
C SER A 97 -5.28 -0.59 -2.01
N GLY A 98 -6.49 -1.17 -1.90
CA GLY A 98 -6.67 -2.52 -1.37
C GLY A 98 -6.32 -2.68 0.12
N LEU A 99 -6.22 -1.56 0.86
CA LEU A 99 -5.86 -1.55 2.28
C LEU A 99 -7.08 -1.57 3.20
N LEU A 100 -8.01 -0.64 3.00
CA LEU A 100 -9.20 -0.47 3.83
C LEU A 100 -10.35 -1.37 3.37
N HIS A 101 -10.35 -1.70 2.09
CA HIS A 101 -11.22 -2.69 1.50
C HIS A 101 -10.34 -3.86 1.04
N THR A 102 -10.86 -5.07 1.06
CA THR A 102 -10.08 -6.26 0.68
C THR A 102 -9.43 -6.11 -0.69
N TYR A 103 -8.30 -6.76 -0.90
CA TYR A 103 -7.55 -6.73 -2.17
C TYR A 103 -8.43 -7.04 -3.39
N SER A 104 -9.42 -7.91 -3.25
CA SER A 104 -10.41 -8.24 -4.29
C SER A 104 -11.31 -7.07 -4.73
N GLN A 105 -11.28 -5.92 -4.02
CA GLN A 105 -12.03 -4.71 -4.38
C GLN A 105 -11.22 -3.71 -5.20
N VAL A 106 -9.92 -3.93 -5.36
CA VAL A 106 -9.05 -3.03 -6.16
C VAL A 106 -9.63 -2.85 -7.56
N GLY A 107 -9.74 -1.61 -8.01
CA GLY A 107 -10.23 -1.26 -9.34
C GLY A 107 -11.74 -1.32 -9.56
N LYS A 108 -12.53 -1.84 -8.62
CA LYS A 108 -14.00 -1.97 -8.76
C LYS A 108 -14.71 -0.63 -8.50
N VAL A 109 -14.48 0.36 -9.37
CA VAL A 109 -15.00 1.73 -9.20
C VAL A 109 -16.48 1.85 -9.53
N ILE A 110 -16.92 1.17 -10.60
CA ILE A 110 -18.33 1.09 -11.02
C ILE A 110 -18.70 -0.38 -11.14
N THR A 111 -19.82 -0.79 -10.55
CA THR A 111 -20.38 -2.14 -10.70
C THR A 111 -21.72 -2.08 -11.40
N VAL A 112 -21.89 -2.87 -12.45
CA VAL A 112 -23.10 -2.96 -13.28
C VAL A 112 -23.74 -4.33 -13.09
N TYR A 113 -25.05 -4.36 -13.02
CA TYR A 113 -25.87 -5.54 -12.75
C TYR A 113 -26.78 -5.86 -13.94
N PRO A 114 -26.32 -6.62 -14.94
CA PRO A 114 -27.13 -7.10 -16.04
C PRO A 114 -28.23 -8.08 -15.56
N ARG A 115 -29.30 -8.17 -16.31
CA ARG A 115 -30.46 -9.07 -15.99
C ARG A 115 -30.34 -10.44 -16.62
N SER A 116 -29.46 -10.60 -17.63
CA SER A 116 -29.24 -11.86 -18.35
C SER A 116 -27.80 -11.91 -18.89
N ASP A 117 -27.36 -13.10 -19.31
CA ASP A 117 -26.05 -13.32 -19.92
C ASP A 117 -25.89 -12.52 -21.23
N ASN A 118 -26.93 -12.50 -22.06
CA ASN A 118 -26.92 -11.72 -23.32
C ASN A 118 -26.78 -10.21 -23.06
N GLU A 119 -27.49 -9.69 -22.05
CA GLU A 119 -27.37 -8.29 -21.64
C GLU A 119 -25.95 -8.02 -21.09
N ALA A 120 -25.37 -8.95 -20.33
CA ALA A 120 -24.02 -8.82 -19.78
C ALA A 120 -22.97 -8.72 -20.90
N VAL A 121 -23.02 -9.59 -21.90
CA VAL A 121 -22.12 -9.55 -23.06
C VAL A 121 -22.24 -8.24 -23.82
N TYR A 122 -23.48 -7.84 -24.14
CA TYR A 122 -23.75 -6.59 -24.86
C TYR A 122 -23.21 -5.37 -24.08
N LEU A 123 -23.54 -5.27 -22.80
CA LEU A 123 -23.11 -4.16 -21.95
C LEU A 123 -21.59 -4.13 -21.82
N ALA A 124 -20.93 -5.28 -21.61
CA ALA A 124 -19.48 -5.36 -21.49
C ALA A 124 -18.78 -4.82 -22.74
N GLN A 125 -19.23 -5.19 -23.94
CA GLN A 125 -18.68 -4.71 -25.21
C GLN A 125 -18.88 -3.19 -25.37
N ARG A 126 -20.06 -2.67 -25.02
CA ARG A 126 -20.32 -1.22 -25.10
C ARG A 126 -19.52 -0.42 -24.08
N LEU A 127 -19.42 -0.91 -22.82
CA LEU A 127 -18.62 -0.31 -21.79
C LEU A 127 -17.12 -0.32 -22.16
N HIS A 128 -16.61 -1.40 -22.77
CA HIS A 128 -15.27 -1.45 -23.31
C HIS A 128 -15.02 -0.31 -24.30
N LYS A 129 -15.88 -0.16 -25.34
CA LYS A 129 -15.74 0.91 -26.33
C LYS A 129 -15.76 2.31 -25.71
N LEU A 130 -16.51 2.50 -24.61
CA LEU A 130 -16.58 3.79 -23.91
C LEU A 130 -15.35 4.08 -23.03
N THR A 131 -14.63 3.04 -22.57
CA THR A 131 -13.64 3.19 -21.49
C THR A 131 -12.22 2.74 -21.82
N CYS A 132 -11.98 1.95 -22.87
CA CYS A 132 -10.69 1.33 -23.19
C CYS A 132 -9.52 2.33 -23.35
N ARG A 133 -9.80 3.59 -23.70
CA ARG A 133 -8.79 4.64 -23.85
C ARG A 133 -8.31 5.27 -22.54
N TYR A 134 -8.96 4.98 -21.42
CA TYR A 134 -8.58 5.51 -20.13
C TYR A 134 -7.62 4.55 -19.41
N GLN A 135 -6.68 5.11 -18.69
CA GLN A 135 -5.80 4.34 -17.81
C GLN A 135 -6.57 3.87 -16.57
N ALA A 136 -6.40 2.60 -16.21
CA ALA A 136 -7.06 2.00 -15.08
C ALA A 136 -6.22 0.85 -14.50
N PRO A 137 -6.27 0.61 -13.18
CA PRO A 137 -5.62 -0.54 -12.57
C PRO A 137 -6.32 -1.84 -12.96
N SER A 138 -5.60 -2.94 -12.99
CA SER A 138 -6.17 -4.27 -13.11
C SER A 138 -7.02 -4.61 -11.89
N ILE A 139 -8.11 -5.35 -12.10
CA ILE A 139 -8.96 -5.88 -11.03
C ILE A 139 -8.49 -7.30 -10.69
N PRO A 140 -8.05 -7.56 -9.45
CA PRO A 140 -7.67 -8.91 -9.03
C PRO A 140 -8.85 -9.89 -9.07
N PHE A 141 -8.56 -11.14 -9.43
CA PHE A 141 -9.49 -12.27 -9.43
C PHE A 141 -10.69 -12.18 -10.39
N ASP A 142 -10.97 -11.03 -10.99
CA ASP A 142 -12.01 -10.93 -12.02
C ASP A 142 -11.43 -11.27 -13.40
N LEU A 143 -12.26 -11.79 -14.28
CA LEU A 143 -11.89 -12.04 -15.67
C LEU A 143 -11.92 -10.73 -16.46
N ARG A 144 -10.86 -10.44 -17.21
CA ARG A 144 -10.80 -9.27 -18.08
C ARG A 144 -11.48 -9.58 -19.42
N LEU A 145 -12.29 -8.66 -19.93
CA LEU A 145 -13.03 -8.85 -21.19
C LEU A 145 -12.10 -9.04 -22.40
N SER A 146 -11.02 -8.26 -22.47
CA SER A 146 -9.96 -8.36 -23.49
C SER A 146 -8.68 -7.74 -22.95
N GLY A 147 -7.53 -7.97 -23.62
CA GLY A 147 -6.21 -7.52 -23.15
C GLY A 147 -6.09 -6.03 -22.83
N THR A 148 -6.85 -5.14 -23.52
CA THR A 148 -6.82 -3.69 -23.32
C THR A 148 -8.06 -3.14 -22.60
N SER A 149 -8.97 -4.01 -22.15
CA SER A 149 -10.24 -3.59 -21.58
C SER A 149 -10.11 -3.09 -20.14
N ASN A 150 -10.86 -2.05 -19.78
CA ASN A 150 -11.07 -1.62 -18.40
C ASN A 150 -12.34 -2.25 -17.80
N VAL A 151 -12.97 -3.17 -18.54
CA VAL A 151 -14.13 -3.92 -18.10
C VAL A 151 -13.71 -5.31 -17.70
N TYR A 152 -14.10 -5.68 -16.49
CA TYR A 152 -13.87 -6.99 -15.89
C TYR A 152 -15.22 -7.58 -15.49
N TYR A 153 -15.28 -8.87 -15.31
CA TYR A 153 -16.51 -9.55 -14.95
C TYR A 153 -16.27 -10.74 -14.04
N ARG A 154 -17.24 -11.00 -13.19
CA ARG A 154 -17.33 -12.19 -12.35
C ARG A 154 -18.78 -12.56 -12.14
N TYR A 155 -19.03 -13.85 -11.90
CA TYR A 155 -20.33 -14.33 -11.45
C TYR A 155 -20.43 -14.20 -9.92
N GLY A 156 -21.60 -13.80 -9.40
CA GLY A 156 -21.79 -13.68 -7.96
C GLY A 156 -23.19 -13.18 -7.56
N ALA A 157 -23.47 -13.21 -6.27
CA ALA A 157 -24.78 -12.84 -5.73
C ALA A 157 -25.10 -11.34 -5.95
N PHE A 158 -26.28 -11.02 -6.46
CA PHE A 158 -26.79 -9.67 -6.61
C PHE A 158 -27.57 -9.21 -5.38
N LYS A 159 -28.25 -10.16 -4.72
CA LYS A 159 -28.90 -9.95 -3.44
C LYS A 159 -27.98 -10.35 -2.30
N LYS A 160 -28.15 -9.71 -1.15
CA LYS A 160 -27.41 -10.06 0.06
C LYS A 160 -28.09 -11.27 0.72
N ILE A 161 -27.63 -12.47 0.38
CA ILE A 161 -28.00 -13.71 1.04
C ILE A 161 -26.82 -14.08 1.92
N GLU A 162 -26.99 -14.10 3.24
CA GLU A 162 -25.92 -14.48 4.18
C GLU A 162 -26.05 -15.96 4.53
N ILE A 163 -24.93 -16.65 4.51
CA ILE A 163 -24.76 -18.02 5.01
C ILE A 163 -23.68 -18.06 6.07
N GLU A 164 -23.75 -19.02 6.95
CA GLU A 164 -22.72 -19.31 7.93
C GLU A 164 -21.85 -20.47 7.45
N GLN A 165 -20.53 -20.26 7.40
CA GLN A 165 -19.56 -21.29 7.05
C GLN A 165 -18.37 -21.18 8.01
N ASP A 166 -18.00 -22.28 8.65
CA ASP A 166 -16.89 -22.37 9.61
C ASP A 166 -16.95 -21.28 10.70
N GLY A 167 -18.16 -20.98 11.21
CA GLY A 167 -18.40 -19.94 12.21
C GLY A 167 -18.27 -18.51 11.70
N ARG A 168 -18.21 -18.30 10.37
CA ARG A 168 -18.14 -16.98 9.75
C ARG A 168 -19.31 -16.71 8.83
N ARG A 169 -19.87 -15.52 8.91
CA ARG A 169 -20.90 -15.07 7.95
C ARG A 169 -20.24 -14.67 6.62
N THR A 170 -20.72 -15.29 5.54
CA THR A 170 -20.32 -14.98 4.17
C THR A 170 -21.53 -14.82 3.27
N LEU A 171 -21.34 -14.30 2.05
CA LEU A 171 -22.42 -14.21 1.08
C LEU A 171 -22.64 -15.57 0.44
N GLY A 172 -23.91 -15.95 0.30
CA GLY A 172 -24.35 -17.17 -0.35
C GLY A 172 -24.63 -16.93 -1.83
N LEU A 173 -24.37 -17.95 -2.63
CA LEU A 173 -24.64 -18.03 -4.05
C LEU A 173 -25.51 -19.27 -4.31
N PRO A 174 -26.72 -19.14 -4.92
CA PRO A 174 -27.55 -20.31 -5.22
C PRO A 174 -26.89 -21.19 -6.30
N SER A 175 -26.76 -22.46 -6.00
CA SER A 175 -26.31 -23.49 -6.94
C SER A 175 -27.48 -24.04 -7.77
N PRO A 176 -27.23 -24.80 -8.85
CA PRO A 176 -28.28 -25.46 -9.63
C PRO A 176 -29.11 -26.47 -8.83
N SER A 177 -28.55 -27.03 -7.76
CA SER A 177 -29.27 -27.95 -6.84
C SER A 177 -30.21 -27.21 -5.86
N GLY A 178 -30.18 -25.86 -5.83
CA GLY A 178 -30.92 -25.05 -4.87
C GLY A 178 -30.19 -24.82 -3.55
N GLU A 179 -29.01 -25.40 -3.36
CA GLU A 179 -28.18 -25.18 -2.20
C GLU A 179 -27.46 -23.84 -2.27
N LEU A 180 -27.27 -23.19 -1.13
CA LEU A 180 -26.47 -21.97 -1.03
C LEU A 180 -25.02 -22.34 -0.76
N VAL A 181 -24.13 -21.95 -1.67
CA VAL A 181 -22.68 -22.09 -1.54
C VAL A 181 -22.02 -20.72 -1.35
N PRO A 182 -20.82 -20.65 -0.77
CA PRO A 182 -20.12 -19.38 -0.58
C PRO A 182 -19.83 -18.63 -1.88
N ASP A 183 -20.08 -17.30 -1.93
CA ASP A 183 -19.63 -16.41 -2.99
C ASP A 183 -18.14 -16.05 -2.80
N VAL A 184 -17.24 -16.97 -3.15
CA VAL A 184 -15.79 -16.83 -3.01
C VAL A 184 -15.28 -15.80 -4.02
N ARG A 185 -14.74 -14.70 -3.54
CA ARG A 185 -14.33 -13.57 -4.40
C ARG A 185 -13.08 -13.85 -5.22
N GLU A 186 -12.24 -14.75 -4.77
CA GLU A 186 -11.03 -15.23 -5.44
C GLU A 186 -11.34 -16.14 -6.63
N ASN A 187 -12.57 -16.70 -6.69
CA ASN A 187 -13.06 -17.43 -7.84
C ASN A 187 -13.96 -16.55 -8.70
N PRO A 188 -13.60 -16.28 -9.97
CA PRO A 188 -14.38 -15.41 -10.83
C PRO A 188 -15.74 -15.99 -11.25
N LYS A 189 -15.88 -17.31 -11.21
CA LYS A 189 -17.15 -18.03 -11.48
C LYS A 189 -17.13 -19.42 -10.87
N PRO A 190 -18.27 -19.95 -10.42
CA PRO A 190 -18.40 -21.37 -10.11
C PRO A 190 -18.23 -22.25 -11.35
N ASP A 191 -17.85 -23.52 -11.16
CA ASP A 191 -17.61 -24.46 -12.27
C ASP A 191 -18.85 -24.77 -13.09
N TRP A 192 -20.03 -24.78 -12.46
CA TRP A 192 -21.30 -25.00 -13.14
C TRP A 192 -21.80 -23.82 -14.00
N VAL A 193 -21.17 -22.64 -13.90
CA VAL A 193 -21.56 -21.47 -14.68
C VAL A 193 -20.75 -21.43 -15.97
N ARG A 194 -21.45 -21.47 -17.13
CA ARG A 194 -20.84 -21.27 -18.44
C ARG A 194 -20.45 -19.80 -18.60
N ASP A 195 -19.24 -19.56 -19.07
CA ASP A 195 -18.74 -18.21 -19.36
C ASP A 195 -19.25 -17.70 -20.73
N PRO A 196 -20.17 -16.72 -20.78
CA PRO A 196 -20.72 -16.21 -22.03
C PRO A 196 -19.74 -15.29 -22.78
N PHE A 197 -18.61 -14.92 -22.18
CA PHE A 197 -17.59 -14.06 -22.76
C PHE A 197 -16.42 -14.83 -23.39
N ALA A 198 -16.42 -16.15 -23.34
CA ALA A 198 -15.30 -16.99 -23.78
C ALA A 198 -14.87 -16.70 -25.23
N ASP A 199 -15.82 -16.50 -26.14
CA ASP A 199 -15.54 -16.18 -27.55
C ASP A 199 -14.91 -14.79 -27.72
N SER A 200 -15.36 -13.81 -26.95
CA SER A 200 -14.77 -12.46 -26.95
C SER A 200 -13.32 -12.46 -26.47
N ARG A 201 -12.95 -13.34 -25.52
CA ARG A 201 -11.56 -13.51 -25.05
C ARG A 201 -10.70 -14.23 -26.06
N ARG A 202 -11.19 -15.28 -26.72
CA ARG A 202 -10.45 -16.00 -27.77
C ARG A 202 -10.09 -15.10 -28.95
N ALA A 203 -10.99 -14.23 -29.35
CA ALA A 203 -10.75 -13.26 -30.42
C ALA A 203 -9.67 -12.22 -30.06
N SER A 204 -9.45 -11.95 -28.76
CA SER A 204 -8.46 -11.00 -28.27
C SER A 204 -7.15 -11.63 -27.77
N ALA A 205 -7.09 -12.95 -27.69
CA ALA A 205 -5.89 -13.70 -27.33
C ALA A 205 -4.94 -13.81 -28.54
N GLY A 206 -4.46 -12.66 -29.03
CA GLY A 206 -3.31 -12.59 -29.89
C GLY A 206 -2.10 -13.11 -29.12
N ARG A 207 -1.38 -14.07 -29.78
CA ARG A 207 -0.11 -14.68 -29.35
C ARG A 207 0.25 -14.46 -27.89
N LYS A 208 0.09 -15.48 -27.07
CA LYS A 208 0.83 -15.58 -25.82
C LYS A 208 2.30 -15.42 -26.15
N THR A 209 2.85 -14.26 -25.90
CA THR A 209 4.28 -14.14 -25.69
C THR A 209 4.53 -14.89 -24.40
N THR A 210 4.94 -16.14 -24.51
CA THR A 210 5.63 -16.86 -23.44
C THR A 210 6.85 -16.03 -23.10
N SER A 211 6.72 -15.12 -22.12
CA SER A 211 7.89 -14.47 -21.58
C SER A 211 8.59 -15.52 -20.73
N GLN A 212 9.77 -15.98 -21.21
CA GLN A 212 10.67 -16.87 -20.48
C GLN A 212 10.98 -16.39 -19.05
N THR A 213 10.74 -15.11 -18.75
CA THR A 213 11.01 -14.46 -17.46
C THR A 213 10.12 -14.95 -16.31
N GLY A 214 8.91 -15.43 -16.58
CA GLY A 214 8.02 -15.94 -15.51
C GLY A 214 8.39 -17.36 -15.03
N GLU A 215 9.13 -18.12 -15.83
CA GLU A 215 9.59 -19.47 -15.51
C GLU A 215 10.86 -19.47 -14.66
N SER A 216 11.60 -18.37 -14.65
CA SER A 216 12.86 -18.19 -13.89
C SER A 216 12.67 -18.02 -12.39
N PHE A 217 11.45 -17.78 -11.92
CA PHE A 217 11.18 -17.54 -10.50
C PHE A 217 10.09 -18.46 -9.96
N HIS A 218 10.43 -19.20 -8.91
CA HIS A 218 9.44 -19.98 -8.16
C HIS A 218 8.93 -19.19 -6.96
N VAL A 219 7.68 -18.69 -7.02
CA VAL A 219 7.06 -17.93 -5.93
C VAL A 219 6.62 -18.89 -4.83
N LEU A 220 7.17 -18.70 -3.63
CA LEU A 220 6.85 -19.51 -2.45
C LEU A 220 5.60 -18.99 -1.73
N ARG A 221 5.53 -17.66 -1.55
CA ARG A 221 4.39 -17.00 -0.90
C ARG A 221 4.32 -15.50 -1.19
N ALA A 222 3.11 -14.96 -1.16
CA ALA A 222 2.88 -13.54 -1.13
C ALA A 222 3.04 -13.03 0.31
N LEU A 223 3.93 -12.04 0.51
CA LEU A 223 4.12 -11.37 1.81
C LEU A 223 3.15 -10.20 1.97
N VAL A 224 2.91 -9.47 0.87
CA VAL A 224 2.00 -8.33 0.81
C VAL A 224 1.33 -8.31 -0.56
N GLN A 225 0.02 -8.04 -0.60
CA GLN A 225 -0.72 -7.75 -1.82
C GLN A 225 -1.57 -6.50 -1.62
N ARG A 226 -1.38 -5.51 -2.51
CA ARG A 226 -2.06 -4.21 -2.49
C ARG A 226 -2.35 -3.72 -3.89
N GLY A 227 -3.09 -2.63 -4.01
CA GLY A 227 -3.37 -2.03 -5.31
C GLY A 227 -2.13 -1.55 -6.05
N LYS A 228 -1.14 -1.03 -5.33
CA LYS A 228 0.14 -0.59 -5.93
C LYS A 228 1.02 -1.74 -6.45
N GLY A 229 0.82 -2.96 -5.95
CA GLY A 229 1.62 -4.13 -6.29
C GLY A 229 1.69 -5.14 -5.17
N GLY A 230 2.52 -6.16 -5.37
CA GLY A 230 2.77 -7.25 -4.44
C GLY A 230 4.25 -7.31 -4.00
N VAL A 231 4.47 -8.02 -2.90
CA VAL A 231 5.81 -8.41 -2.44
C VAL A 231 5.79 -9.91 -2.22
N TYR A 232 6.66 -10.62 -2.92
CA TYR A 232 6.67 -12.08 -2.94
C TYR A 232 8.03 -12.60 -2.52
N GLN A 233 8.04 -13.62 -1.69
CA GLN A 233 9.22 -14.44 -1.45
C GLN A 233 9.31 -15.49 -2.55
N ALA A 234 10.45 -15.58 -3.20
CA ALA A 234 10.64 -16.47 -4.33
C ALA A 234 12.06 -17.07 -4.34
N VAL A 235 12.25 -18.10 -5.17
CA VAL A 235 13.55 -18.63 -5.55
C VAL A 235 13.86 -18.21 -6.97
N ASP A 236 15.02 -17.58 -7.18
CA ASP A 236 15.61 -17.28 -8.48
C ASP A 236 16.29 -18.56 -9.00
N LEU A 237 15.65 -19.20 -9.97
CA LEU A 237 16.11 -20.48 -10.53
C LEU A 237 17.24 -20.31 -11.58
N ASP A 238 17.40 -19.10 -12.14
CA ASP A 238 18.47 -18.79 -13.10
C ASP A 238 19.80 -18.48 -12.40
N SER A 239 19.78 -18.25 -11.09
CA SER A 239 21.02 -18.09 -10.33
C SER A 239 21.69 -19.45 -10.04
N ASN A 240 23.03 -19.46 -10.03
CA ASN A 240 23.80 -20.67 -9.73
C ASN A 240 24.68 -20.43 -8.48
N PRO A 241 24.39 -21.08 -7.34
CA PRO A 241 23.22 -21.93 -7.06
C PRO A 241 21.92 -21.12 -7.01
N PRO A 242 20.73 -21.79 -7.13
CA PRO A 242 19.44 -21.14 -6.90
C PRO A 242 19.40 -20.41 -5.57
N ARG A 243 18.84 -19.18 -5.55
CA ARG A 243 18.87 -18.33 -4.37
C ARG A 243 17.51 -17.78 -3.99
N MET A 244 17.32 -17.60 -2.69
CA MET A 244 16.16 -16.86 -2.18
C MET A 244 16.23 -15.39 -2.62
N CYS A 245 15.11 -14.89 -3.12
CA CYS A 245 14.98 -13.49 -3.52
C CYS A 245 13.61 -12.93 -3.10
N LEU A 246 13.51 -11.61 -3.13
CA LEU A 246 12.28 -10.86 -3.01
C LEU A 246 11.89 -10.34 -4.39
N LEU A 247 10.66 -10.64 -4.83
CA LEU A 247 10.07 -9.99 -5.99
C LEU A 247 9.16 -8.88 -5.50
N LYS A 248 9.46 -7.63 -5.87
CA LYS A 248 8.60 -6.48 -5.59
C LYS A 248 7.91 -6.06 -6.89
N GLU A 249 6.59 -6.28 -6.94
CA GLU A 249 5.73 -5.90 -8.06
C GLU A 249 5.30 -4.45 -7.92
N GLY A 250 5.47 -3.67 -8.98
CA GLY A 250 4.86 -2.35 -9.14
C GLY A 250 3.83 -2.39 -10.24
N ARG A 251 2.55 -2.25 -9.90
CA ARG A 251 1.45 -2.34 -10.86
C ARG A 251 1.28 -1.06 -11.63
N GLN A 252 1.18 -1.20 -12.96
CA GLN A 252 0.80 -0.12 -13.84
C GLN A 252 -0.57 0.42 -13.46
N HIS A 253 -0.67 1.74 -13.27
CA HIS A 253 -1.87 2.45 -12.79
C HIS A 253 -2.38 2.02 -11.42
N GLY A 254 -1.69 1.12 -10.71
CA GLY A 254 -2.04 0.65 -9.38
C GLY A 254 -1.84 1.73 -8.33
N GLU A 255 -2.87 2.01 -7.52
CA GLU A 255 -2.86 3.03 -6.46
C GLU A 255 -2.28 4.38 -6.93
N LEU A 256 -2.77 4.83 -8.09
CA LEU A 256 -2.31 6.07 -8.71
C LEU A 256 -2.58 7.26 -7.79
N THR A 257 -1.56 8.07 -7.55
CA THR A 257 -1.65 9.33 -6.78
C THR A 257 -2.14 10.51 -7.62
N TRP A 258 -2.44 11.63 -6.97
CA TRP A 258 -2.95 12.84 -7.63
C TRP A 258 -1.97 13.47 -8.63
N ASP A 259 -0.69 13.24 -8.44
CA ASP A 259 0.39 13.67 -9.33
C ASP A 259 0.68 12.69 -10.49
N GLY A 260 -0.05 11.56 -10.53
CA GLY A 260 0.05 10.58 -11.61
C GLY A 260 1.05 9.45 -11.37
N ARG A 261 1.64 9.35 -10.19
CA ARG A 261 2.55 8.26 -9.83
C ARG A 261 1.77 7.01 -9.43
N ASP A 262 2.19 5.87 -9.94
CA ASP A 262 1.58 4.56 -9.68
C ASP A 262 2.54 3.59 -9.01
N GLY A 263 2.13 2.35 -8.85
CA GLY A 263 2.95 1.30 -8.26
C GLY A 263 4.24 1.04 -9.05
N ALA A 264 4.17 1.05 -10.37
CA ALA A 264 5.34 0.83 -11.23
C ALA A 264 6.36 1.96 -11.06
N TRP A 265 5.90 3.22 -10.98
CA TRP A 265 6.78 4.36 -10.69
C TRP A 265 7.48 4.20 -9.34
N ARG A 266 6.76 3.76 -8.30
CA ARG A 266 7.31 3.60 -6.94
C ARG A 266 8.42 2.57 -6.89
N VAL A 267 8.23 1.40 -7.52
CA VAL A 267 9.24 0.34 -7.52
C VAL A 267 10.45 0.72 -8.38
N ARG A 268 10.25 1.46 -9.49
CA ARG A 268 11.38 2.03 -10.26
C ARG A 268 12.15 3.09 -9.45
N ASN A 269 11.45 3.91 -8.65
CA ASN A 269 12.12 4.85 -7.75
C ASN A 269 12.97 4.10 -6.71
N GLU A 270 12.44 3.06 -6.09
CA GLU A 270 13.19 2.23 -5.14
C GLU A 270 14.42 1.60 -5.78
N GLU A 271 14.31 1.03 -6.99
CA GLU A 271 15.48 0.51 -7.72
C GLU A 271 16.57 1.59 -7.88
N ARG A 272 16.18 2.79 -8.30
CA ARG A 272 17.11 3.92 -8.48
C ARG A 272 17.82 4.27 -7.18
N VAL A 273 17.08 4.36 -6.08
CA VAL A 273 17.61 4.69 -4.76
C VAL A 273 18.55 3.61 -4.27
N LEU A 274 18.13 2.34 -4.29
CA LEU A 274 18.94 1.20 -3.85
C LEU A 274 20.28 1.13 -4.61
N ARG A 275 20.25 1.25 -5.94
CA ARG A 275 21.47 1.26 -6.76
C ARG A 275 22.39 2.42 -6.39
N SER A 276 21.83 3.61 -6.15
CA SER A 276 22.61 4.78 -5.72
C SER A 276 23.26 4.57 -4.37
N LEU A 277 22.53 4.03 -3.38
CA LEU A 277 23.05 3.75 -2.04
C LEU A 277 24.12 2.64 -2.05
N LEU A 278 23.91 1.57 -2.82
CA LEU A 278 24.89 0.50 -2.99
C LEU A 278 26.20 1.01 -3.62
N ASN A 279 26.12 1.89 -4.62
CA ASN A 279 27.30 2.52 -5.23
C ASN A 279 28.07 3.42 -4.25
N CYS A 280 27.40 3.94 -3.22
CA CYS A 280 28.04 4.67 -2.11
C CYS A 280 28.56 3.74 -0.98
N GLY A 281 28.52 2.43 -1.16
CA GLY A 281 28.93 1.45 -0.15
C GLY A 281 28.01 1.36 1.07
N ILE A 282 26.76 1.82 0.93
CA ILE A 282 25.77 1.77 2.01
C ILE A 282 25.08 0.41 1.99
N ASN A 283 25.02 -0.23 3.17
CA ASN A 283 24.41 -1.55 3.32
C ASN A 283 22.89 -1.45 3.25
N VAL A 284 22.34 -1.82 2.10
CA VAL A 284 20.91 -1.95 1.80
C VAL A 284 20.69 -3.22 0.98
N PRO A 285 19.45 -3.74 0.82
CA PRO A 285 19.20 -4.93 0.03
C PRO A 285 19.76 -4.82 -1.39
N ARG A 286 20.48 -5.85 -1.83
CA ARG A 286 21.07 -5.90 -3.17
C ARG A 286 19.99 -6.00 -4.23
N VAL A 287 20.13 -5.25 -5.31
CA VAL A 287 19.29 -5.36 -6.50
C VAL A 287 19.95 -6.39 -7.43
N TYR A 288 19.22 -7.46 -7.75
CA TYR A 288 19.70 -8.51 -8.62
C TYR A 288 19.36 -8.25 -10.09
N SER A 289 18.06 -8.11 -10.38
CA SER A 289 17.56 -7.89 -11.73
C SER A 289 16.22 -7.17 -11.71
N ARG A 290 15.67 -6.95 -12.90
CA ARG A 290 14.33 -6.42 -13.10
C ARG A 290 13.73 -6.98 -14.38
N PHE A 291 12.41 -7.04 -14.46
CA PHE A 291 11.67 -7.40 -15.67
C PHE A 291 10.30 -6.73 -15.71
N GLU A 292 9.66 -6.78 -16.86
CA GLU A 292 8.27 -6.35 -17.02
C GLU A 292 7.41 -7.54 -17.45
N LEU A 293 6.25 -7.70 -16.84
CA LEU A 293 5.28 -8.73 -17.16
C LEU A 293 3.87 -8.12 -17.13
N GLU A 294 3.13 -8.28 -18.23
CA GLU A 294 1.77 -7.74 -18.39
C GLU A 294 1.64 -6.23 -18.07
N GLY A 295 2.69 -5.46 -18.36
CA GLY A 295 2.76 -4.02 -18.10
C GLY A 295 3.13 -3.65 -16.66
N ASN A 296 3.25 -4.61 -15.75
CA ASN A 296 3.75 -4.40 -14.40
C ASN A 296 5.27 -4.48 -14.36
N PHE A 297 5.88 -3.70 -13.48
CA PHE A 297 7.31 -3.68 -13.26
C PHE A 297 7.67 -4.55 -12.05
N TYR A 298 8.65 -5.43 -12.21
CA TYR A 298 9.13 -6.31 -11.15
C TYR A 298 10.60 -6.01 -10.85
N LEU A 299 10.89 -5.80 -9.57
CA LEU A 299 12.24 -5.67 -9.04
C LEU A 299 12.60 -6.95 -8.29
N VAL A 300 13.71 -7.59 -8.72
CA VAL A 300 14.28 -8.75 -8.05
C VAL A 300 15.40 -8.29 -7.14
N MET A 301 15.29 -8.57 -5.86
CA MET A 301 16.22 -8.07 -4.86
C MET A 301 16.50 -9.09 -3.76
N GLU A 302 17.48 -8.80 -2.93
CA GLU A 302 17.87 -9.64 -1.79
C GLU A 302 16.68 -9.85 -0.84
N PHE A 303 16.43 -11.12 -0.52
CA PHE A 303 15.56 -11.46 0.58
C PHE A 303 16.34 -11.34 1.88
N VAL A 304 16.02 -10.33 2.69
CA VAL A 304 16.66 -10.10 3.98
C VAL A 304 16.05 -11.04 5.01
N ASP A 305 16.84 -12.00 5.47
CA ASP A 305 16.43 -12.91 6.53
C ASP A 305 16.42 -12.22 7.89
N GLY A 306 15.33 -12.37 8.60
CA GLY A 306 15.10 -11.73 9.89
C GLY A 306 13.65 -11.35 10.12
N GLU A 307 13.42 -10.61 11.18
CA GLU A 307 12.08 -10.08 11.48
C GLU A 307 12.09 -8.55 11.56
N SER A 308 10.96 -7.92 11.25
CA SER A 308 10.87 -6.47 11.42
C SER A 308 10.99 -6.09 12.90
N LEU A 309 11.63 -4.93 13.18
CA LEU A 309 11.68 -4.36 14.53
C LEU A 309 10.27 -4.20 15.12
N HIS A 310 9.27 -3.96 14.28
CA HIS A 310 7.87 -3.91 14.68
C HIS A 310 7.39 -5.26 15.25
N ASN A 311 7.63 -6.36 14.56
CA ASN A 311 7.23 -7.69 15.02
C ASN A 311 8.01 -8.12 16.27
N LEU A 312 9.31 -7.81 16.31
CA LEU A 312 10.11 -8.01 17.50
C LEU A 312 9.49 -7.31 18.71
N LEU A 313 9.08 -6.04 18.58
CA LEU A 313 8.46 -5.28 19.65
C LEU A 313 7.08 -5.84 20.06
N LEU A 314 6.28 -6.34 19.11
CA LEU A 314 4.98 -6.96 19.42
C LEU A 314 5.10 -8.25 20.26
N ARG A 315 6.18 -9.00 20.07
CA ARG A 315 6.45 -10.26 20.83
C ARG A 315 7.07 -10.00 22.19
N GLN A 316 7.59 -8.79 22.44
CA GLN A 316 8.21 -8.45 23.72
C GLN A 316 7.15 -8.26 24.80
N THR A 317 7.21 -9.06 25.85
CA THR A 317 6.39 -8.91 27.06
C THR A 317 6.97 -7.90 28.05
N ARG A 318 8.28 -7.59 27.93
CA ARG A 318 9.02 -6.64 28.76
C ARG A 318 9.62 -5.53 27.90
N ARG A 319 9.88 -4.38 28.49
CA ARG A 319 10.59 -3.28 27.83
C ARG A 319 12.00 -3.68 27.48
N LEU A 320 12.46 -3.21 26.32
CA LEU A 320 13.84 -3.46 25.90
C LEU A 320 14.85 -2.91 26.91
N PRO A 321 15.96 -3.64 27.17
CA PRO A 321 17.11 -3.10 27.90
C PRO A 321 17.60 -1.80 27.24
N MET A 322 18.05 -0.84 28.05
CA MET A 322 18.49 0.46 27.52
C MET A 322 19.70 0.34 26.59
N SER A 323 20.59 -0.61 26.83
CA SER A 323 21.70 -0.94 25.93
C SER A 323 21.22 -1.32 24.52
N ARG A 324 20.13 -2.10 24.42
CA ARG A 324 19.56 -2.49 23.14
C ARG A 324 18.82 -1.34 22.45
N VAL A 325 18.13 -0.49 23.25
CA VAL A 325 17.52 0.76 22.74
C VAL A 325 18.58 1.65 22.09
N LEU A 326 19.69 1.87 22.79
CA LEU A 326 20.78 2.70 22.30
C LEU A 326 21.49 2.06 21.10
N SER A 327 21.74 0.75 21.13
CA SER A 327 22.33 0.04 19.98
C SER A 327 21.47 0.20 18.72
N PHE A 328 20.17 0.03 18.80
CA PHE A 328 19.28 0.29 17.65
C PHE A 328 19.27 1.76 17.27
N GLY A 329 19.24 2.67 18.24
CA GLY A 329 19.27 4.11 17.98
C GLY A 329 20.53 4.55 17.23
N VAL A 330 21.71 4.06 17.64
CA VAL A 330 22.99 4.33 16.97
C VAL A 330 22.96 3.80 15.54
N GLN A 331 22.54 2.55 15.34
CA GLN A 331 22.48 1.93 14.01
C GLN A 331 21.57 2.73 13.05
N ILE A 332 20.39 3.18 13.51
CA ILE A 332 19.47 3.97 12.70
C ILE A 332 20.08 5.33 12.38
N ALA A 333 20.66 6.02 13.38
CA ALA A 333 21.26 7.34 13.19
C ALA A 333 22.46 7.29 12.23
N GLU A 334 23.35 6.28 12.35
CA GLU A 334 24.46 6.06 11.42
C GLU A 334 23.98 5.79 10.00
N PHE A 335 22.93 4.97 9.86
CA PHE A 335 22.33 4.69 8.56
C PHE A 335 21.77 5.97 7.93
N LEU A 336 20.97 6.74 8.67
CA LEU A 336 20.42 8.03 8.18
C LEU A 336 21.55 9.00 7.81
N ALA A 337 22.62 9.08 8.61
CA ALA A 337 23.75 9.94 8.28
C ALA A 337 24.44 9.56 6.95
N LYS A 338 24.55 8.26 6.66
CA LYS A 338 25.10 7.76 5.38
C LYS A 338 24.16 8.09 4.22
N VAL A 339 22.84 7.84 4.36
CA VAL A 339 21.81 8.10 3.34
C VAL A 339 21.74 9.59 3.01
N HIS A 340 21.73 10.46 4.04
CA HIS A 340 21.70 11.92 3.85
C HIS A 340 22.98 12.44 3.18
N ARG A 341 24.15 11.90 3.52
CA ARG A 341 25.41 12.22 2.87
C ARG A 341 25.44 11.78 1.40
N ALA A 342 24.77 10.67 1.07
CA ALA A 342 24.59 10.21 -0.30
C ALA A 342 23.56 11.06 -1.09
N GLY A 343 22.98 12.09 -0.48
CA GLY A 343 22.06 13.02 -1.12
C GLY A 343 20.58 12.57 -1.13
N TRP A 344 20.22 11.58 -0.34
CA TRP A 344 18.87 11.05 -0.22
C TRP A 344 18.26 11.27 1.16
N ALA A 345 16.96 11.52 1.21
CA ALA A 345 16.14 11.38 2.41
C ALA A 345 15.27 10.12 2.28
N TRP A 346 15.20 9.30 3.32
CA TRP A 346 14.47 8.02 3.28
C TRP A 346 12.96 8.22 3.37
N ARG A 347 12.49 9.12 4.23
CA ARG A 347 11.10 9.57 4.38
C ARG A 347 10.10 8.53 4.92
N ASP A 348 10.50 7.27 5.07
CA ASP A 348 9.63 6.22 5.66
C ASP A 348 10.39 5.37 6.69
N CYS A 349 11.23 6.05 7.51
CA CYS A 349 11.92 5.42 8.62
C CYS A 349 10.91 5.04 9.71
N LYS A 350 10.68 3.73 9.86
CA LYS A 350 9.73 3.18 10.85
C LYS A 350 10.09 1.74 11.21
N PRO A 351 9.63 1.19 12.36
CA PRO A 351 9.99 -0.15 12.80
C PRO A 351 9.64 -1.28 11.81
N LYS A 352 8.61 -1.11 10.98
CA LYS A 352 8.26 -2.10 9.94
C LYS A 352 9.28 -2.19 8.82
N ASN A 353 10.02 -1.11 8.57
CA ASN A 353 11.01 -1.01 7.51
C ASN A 353 12.46 -1.25 8.01
N LEU A 354 12.60 -1.77 9.22
CA LEU A 354 13.88 -2.14 9.85
C LEU A 354 13.85 -3.63 10.16
N ILE A 355 14.61 -4.43 9.41
CA ILE A 355 14.72 -5.87 9.67
C ILE A 355 15.86 -6.11 10.66
N VAL A 356 15.55 -6.76 11.76
CA VAL A 356 16.53 -7.26 12.74
C VAL A 356 17.03 -8.60 12.24
N THR A 357 18.27 -8.65 11.80
CA THR A 357 18.92 -9.88 11.32
C THR A 357 19.27 -10.82 12.47
N GLY A 358 19.60 -12.07 12.17
CA GLY A 358 20.05 -13.04 13.16
C GLY A 358 21.30 -12.62 13.96
N ARG A 359 22.07 -11.65 13.44
CA ARG A 359 23.23 -11.05 14.14
C ARG A 359 22.85 -9.87 15.05
N GLY A 360 21.56 -9.50 15.12
CA GLY A 360 21.10 -8.35 15.90
C GLY A 360 21.37 -6.99 15.23
N THR A 361 21.80 -6.97 13.97
CA THR A 361 21.99 -5.75 13.18
C THR A 361 20.69 -5.38 12.46
N LEU A 362 20.51 -4.08 12.21
CA LEU A 362 19.37 -3.57 11.45
C LEU A 362 19.71 -3.50 9.96
N MET A 363 18.81 -4.03 9.14
CA MET A 363 18.81 -3.85 7.69
C MET A 363 17.60 -3.02 7.30
N PRO A 364 17.79 -1.77 6.85
CA PRO A 364 16.72 -0.93 6.34
C PRO A 364 16.18 -1.44 5.01
N ILE A 365 14.86 -1.40 4.83
CA ILE A 365 14.16 -1.83 3.62
C ILE A 365 13.10 -0.79 3.21
N ASP A 366 12.57 -0.91 1.99
CA ASP A 366 11.46 -0.10 1.47
C ASP A 366 11.83 1.38 1.25
N PHE A 367 12.44 1.65 0.10
CA PHE A 367 12.90 3.00 -0.31
C PHE A 367 12.00 3.64 -1.38
N GLU A 368 10.78 3.16 -1.58
CA GLU A 368 9.89 3.66 -2.63
C GLU A 368 9.51 5.14 -2.46
N GLY A 369 9.52 5.65 -1.22
CA GLY A 369 9.24 7.04 -0.88
C GLY A 369 10.47 7.94 -0.79
N ALA A 370 11.67 7.38 -0.93
CA ALA A 370 12.89 8.17 -0.79
C ALA A 370 13.00 9.26 -1.87
N SER A 371 13.57 10.40 -1.50
CA SER A 371 13.62 11.60 -2.32
C SER A 371 15.02 12.22 -2.30
N PRO A 372 15.50 12.81 -3.43
CA PRO A 372 16.71 13.58 -3.42
C PRO A 372 16.62 14.80 -2.51
N ILE A 373 17.66 15.08 -1.71
CA ILE A 373 17.68 16.25 -0.80
C ILE A 373 17.75 17.57 -1.56
N ARG A 374 18.51 17.63 -2.67
CA ARG A 374 18.69 18.87 -3.44
C ARG A 374 17.44 19.31 -4.22
N ASN A 375 16.62 18.34 -4.62
CA ASN A 375 15.35 18.61 -5.31
C ASN A 375 14.28 17.69 -4.68
N PRO A 376 13.78 18.07 -3.50
CA PRO A 376 12.88 17.24 -2.74
C PRO A 376 11.55 17.05 -3.47
N ASP A 377 11.04 15.86 -3.39
CA ASP A 377 9.73 15.52 -3.89
C ASP A 377 8.66 16.26 -3.07
N PRO A 378 7.81 17.09 -3.70
CA PRO A 378 6.78 17.84 -3.00
C PRO A 378 5.64 16.98 -2.45
N VAL A 379 5.53 15.72 -2.90
CA VAL A 379 4.49 14.81 -2.42
C VAL A 379 4.84 14.33 -1.02
N ARG A 380 3.92 14.55 -0.09
CA ARG A 380 4.05 14.06 1.28
C ARG A 380 4.17 12.54 1.30
N TRP A 381 5.15 12.03 2.05
CA TRP A 381 5.39 10.61 2.21
C TRP A 381 5.68 10.27 3.67
N GLY A 382 5.26 9.10 4.13
CA GLY A 382 5.55 8.60 5.47
C GLY A 382 4.34 7.95 6.13
N THR A 383 4.53 7.54 7.38
CA THR A 383 3.54 6.81 8.19
C THR A 383 3.18 7.62 9.43
N ARG A 384 1.89 7.78 9.73
CA ARG A 384 1.43 8.48 10.95
C ARG A 384 2.13 7.93 12.19
N GLY A 385 2.55 8.83 13.09
CA GLY A 385 3.34 8.52 14.27
C GLY A 385 4.85 8.52 14.03
N PHE A 386 5.30 8.53 12.74
CA PHE A 386 6.70 8.61 12.34
C PHE A 386 6.97 9.75 11.36
N ILE A 387 5.99 10.60 11.12
CA ILE A 387 6.12 11.86 10.38
C ILE A 387 5.59 13.00 11.25
N PRO A 388 6.21 14.20 11.17
CA PRO A 388 5.78 15.34 11.95
C PRO A 388 4.45 15.92 11.46
N VAL A 389 3.74 16.64 12.34
CA VAL A 389 2.42 17.23 12.04
C VAL A 389 2.54 18.38 11.06
N GLU A 390 3.57 19.21 11.18
CA GLU A 390 3.84 20.39 10.33
C GLU A 390 3.97 20.03 8.84
N SER A 391 4.42 18.81 8.52
CA SER A 391 4.43 18.31 7.14
C SER A 391 3.03 18.29 6.49
N GLY A 392 1.96 18.56 7.26
CA GLY A 392 0.57 18.67 6.79
C GLY A 392 0.15 20.06 6.33
N ASN A 393 0.89 21.11 6.67
CA ASN A 393 0.47 22.51 6.50
C ASN A 393 0.97 23.18 5.21
N GLY A 394 1.34 22.39 4.18
CA GLY A 394 1.74 22.93 2.87
C GLY A 394 3.20 23.46 2.80
N THR A 395 3.98 23.30 3.84
CA THR A 395 5.42 23.50 3.81
C THR A 395 6.10 22.36 3.06
N VAL A 396 7.08 22.69 2.24
CA VAL A 396 7.86 21.68 1.50
C VAL A 396 8.55 20.77 2.49
N GLN A 397 8.23 19.49 2.42
CA GLN A 397 8.86 18.45 3.22
C GLN A 397 10.35 18.41 2.88
N THR A 398 11.23 18.69 3.83
CA THR A 398 12.68 18.67 3.59
C THR A 398 13.26 17.27 3.55
N GLY A 399 12.52 16.29 4.05
CA GLY A 399 12.90 14.89 4.14
C GLY A 399 13.92 14.58 5.22
N VAL A 400 15.01 15.37 5.32
CA VAL A 400 16.06 15.18 6.33
C VAL A 400 15.55 15.39 7.75
N THR A 401 14.81 16.50 7.98
CA THR A 401 14.24 16.79 9.29
C THR A 401 13.10 15.84 9.65
N ASP A 402 12.42 15.29 8.64
CA ASP A 402 11.37 14.28 8.84
C ASP A 402 11.97 12.92 9.24
N ASP A 403 13.10 12.53 8.64
CA ASP A 403 13.84 11.32 9.05
C ASP A 403 14.38 11.46 10.49
N LEU A 404 14.75 12.67 10.91
CA LEU A 404 15.16 12.94 12.31
C LEU A 404 13.98 12.83 13.28
N PHE A 405 12.82 13.36 12.91
CA PHE A 405 11.60 13.16 13.69
C PHE A 405 11.25 11.68 13.80
N ALA A 406 11.37 10.93 12.70
CA ALA A 406 11.14 9.49 12.67
C ALA A 406 12.11 8.73 13.61
N LEU A 407 13.39 9.12 13.63
CA LEU A 407 14.37 8.59 14.61
C LEU A 407 13.92 8.86 16.04
N GLY A 408 13.48 10.10 16.35
CA GLY A 408 12.93 10.46 17.66
C GLY A 408 11.73 9.62 18.05
N SER A 409 10.79 9.43 17.11
CA SER A 409 9.59 8.61 17.32
C SER A 409 9.91 7.13 17.54
N ILE A 410 10.91 6.59 16.82
CA ILE A 410 11.37 5.21 17.05
C ILE A 410 12.04 5.09 18.42
N LEU A 411 12.92 6.01 18.79
CA LEU A 411 13.55 6.01 20.12
C LEU A 411 12.51 6.10 21.23
N TYR A 412 11.54 7.00 21.08
CA TYR A 412 10.42 7.11 22.01
C TYR A 412 9.68 5.78 22.15
N LEU A 413 9.35 5.12 21.04
CA LEU A 413 8.69 3.80 21.04
C LEU A 413 9.56 2.74 21.72
N LEU A 414 10.85 2.66 21.41
CA LEU A 414 11.78 1.69 22.01
C LEU A 414 11.95 1.88 23.51
N ILE A 415 11.92 3.14 23.97
CA ILE A 415 12.04 3.49 25.39
C ILE A 415 10.76 3.20 26.13
N THR A 416 9.61 3.63 25.60
CA THR A 416 8.34 3.66 26.33
C THR A 416 7.41 2.48 26.03
N GLY A 417 7.60 1.81 24.89
CA GLY A 417 6.68 0.81 24.34
C GLY A 417 5.41 1.42 23.72
N ARG A 418 5.35 2.75 23.54
CA ARG A 418 4.20 3.47 22.96
C ARG A 418 4.62 4.29 21.75
N VAL A 419 3.77 4.35 20.73
CA VAL A 419 3.96 5.27 19.61
C VAL A 419 3.78 6.69 20.10
N PHE A 420 4.65 7.61 19.66
CA PHE A 420 4.53 9.03 19.95
C PHE A 420 3.27 9.61 19.33
N ASP A 421 2.50 10.34 20.12
CA ASP A 421 1.33 11.08 19.66
C ASP A 421 1.61 12.59 19.78
N PRO A 422 1.83 13.30 18.70
CA PRO A 422 2.11 14.73 18.73
C PRO A 422 0.90 15.57 19.16
N GLU A 423 -0.34 15.06 19.06
CA GLU A 423 -1.54 15.77 19.52
C GLU A 423 -1.70 15.67 21.06
N GLN A 424 -1.13 14.61 21.67
CA GLN A 424 -1.15 14.37 23.10
C GLN A 424 0.22 13.89 23.61
N PRO A 425 1.26 14.74 23.56
CA PRO A 425 2.62 14.34 23.88
C PRO A 425 2.73 13.94 25.36
N THR A 426 3.26 12.76 25.59
CA THR A 426 3.53 12.27 26.95
C THR A 426 5.04 12.19 27.19
N SER A 427 5.52 12.83 28.26
CA SER A 427 6.94 12.82 28.59
C SER A 427 7.45 11.40 28.86
N ILE A 428 8.64 11.07 28.35
CA ILE A 428 9.33 9.80 28.58
C ILE A 428 9.48 9.51 30.09
N LYS A 429 9.78 10.54 30.92
CA LYS A 429 9.96 10.40 32.37
C LYS A 429 8.73 9.86 33.08
N LYS A 430 7.51 10.21 32.60
CA LYS A 430 6.27 9.67 33.16
C LYS A 430 6.10 8.18 32.83
N LEU A 431 6.64 7.72 31.71
CA LEU A 431 6.48 6.35 31.23
C LEU A 431 7.64 5.42 31.62
N ARG A 432 8.87 5.96 31.73
CA ARG A 432 10.05 5.21 32.13
C ARG A 432 11.02 6.12 32.90
N ARG A 433 11.26 5.80 34.20
CA ARG A 433 12.08 6.65 35.07
C ARG A 433 13.59 6.55 34.82
N ASN A 434 14.11 5.34 34.54
CA ASN A 434 15.55 5.08 34.39
C ASN A 434 16.02 5.26 32.95
N VAL A 435 15.91 6.48 32.40
CA VAL A 435 16.42 6.87 31.09
C VAL A 435 17.55 7.88 31.29
N PRO A 436 18.70 7.73 30.61
CA PRO A 436 19.77 8.71 30.68
C PRO A 436 19.26 10.12 30.35
N PRO A 437 19.59 11.16 31.16
CA PRO A 437 19.08 12.51 30.93
C PRO A 437 19.44 13.06 29.54
N GLU A 438 20.64 12.72 29.04
CA GLU A 438 21.08 13.12 27.69
C GLU A 438 20.23 12.47 26.60
N LEU A 439 19.86 11.20 26.74
CA LEU A 439 18.99 10.50 25.79
C LEU A 439 17.59 11.11 25.81
N HIS A 440 17.05 11.38 27.00
CA HIS A 440 15.74 12.04 27.14
C HIS A 440 15.72 13.37 26.38
N ARG A 441 16.70 14.24 26.62
CA ARG A 441 16.83 15.54 25.99
C ARG A 441 17.00 15.44 24.46
N LEU A 442 17.81 14.49 24.00
CA LEU A 442 17.98 14.24 22.56
C LEU A 442 16.65 13.85 21.89
N VAL A 443 15.87 12.97 22.52
CA VAL A 443 14.58 12.56 21.97
C VAL A 443 13.59 13.72 21.93
N GLU A 444 13.59 14.60 22.95
CA GLU A 444 12.75 15.81 22.94
C GLU A 444 13.12 16.75 21.75
N PHE A 445 14.42 16.97 21.51
CA PHE A 445 14.84 17.79 20.35
C PHE A 445 14.51 17.12 19.01
N LEU A 446 14.65 15.81 18.89
CA LEU A 446 14.27 15.09 17.66
C LEU A 446 12.77 15.18 17.37
N LEU A 447 11.94 15.25 18.40
CA LEU A 447 10.49 15.35 18.32
C LEU A 447 9.96 16.80 18.34
N ALA A 448 10.85 17.80 18.36
CA ALA A 448 10.44 19.19 18.35
C ALA A 448 9.49 19.51 17.18
N ASP A 449 8.49 20.35 17.43
CA ASP A 449 7.52 20.77 16.42
C ASP A 449 8.21 21.59 15.32
N GLU A 450 9.11 22.48 15.69
CA GLU A 450 9.88 23.28 14.74
C GLU A 450 11.05 22.45 14.16
N PRO A 451 11.09 22.21 12.83
CA PRO A 451 12.14 21.41 12.20
C PRO A 451 13.57 21.95 12.45
N ARG A 452 13.72 23.27 12.67
CA ARG A 452 15.01 23.93 12.91
C ARG A 452 15.59 23.63 14.29
N GLU A 453 14.78 23.22 15.25
CA GLU A 453 15.21 22.83 16.60
C GLU A 453 15.76 21.42 16.62
N ARG A 454 15.44 20.60 15.61
CA ARG A 454 15.97 19.25 15.51
C ARG A 454 17.49 19.29 15.23
N PRO A 455 18.27 18.44 15.90
CA PRO A 455 19.73 18.41 15.66
C PRO A 455 20.03 17.96 14.23
N THR A 456 21.26 18.25 13.76
CA THR A 456 21.70 17.63 12.49
C THR A 456 21.83 16.12 12.65
N THR A 457 21.77 15.37 11.55
CA THR A 457 21.92 13.91 11.59
C THR A 457 23.26 13.48 12.18
N GLN A 458 24.34 14.23 11.87
CA GLN A 458 25.67 14.00 12.43
C GLN A 458 25.69 14.23 13.94
N SER A 459 25.04 15.32 14.40
CA SER A 459 24.97 15.62 15.84
C SER A 459 24.16 14.55 16.59
N ALA A 460 23.01 14.13 16.06
CA ALA A 460 22.20 13.06 16.66
C ALA A 460 22.96 11.74 16.75
N CYS A 461 23.68 11.36 15.68
CA CYS A 461 24.53 10.17 15.66
C CYS A 461 25.64 10.24 16.72
N ALA A 462 26.40 11.35 16.78
CA ALA A 462 27.46 11.54 17.74
C ALA A 462 26.97 11.48 19.20
N GLN A 463 25.82 12.13 19.48
CA GLN A 463 25.21 12.10 20.82
C GLN A 463 24.79 10.68 21.22
N LEU A 464 24.08 9.94 20.34
CA LEU A 464 23.66 8.56 20.61
C LEU A 464 24.85 7.65 20.84
N THR A 465 25.91 7.76 20.02
CA THR A 465 27.12 6.99 20.16
C THR A 465 27.82 7.29 21.50
N SER A 466 27.93 8.57 21.89
CA SER A 466 28.49 8.97 23.17
C SER A 466 27.75 8.38 24.38
N ILE A 467 26.41 8.46 24.35
CA ILE A 467 25.54 7.92 25.40
C ILE A 467 25.71 6.38 25.47
N PHE A 468 25.75 5.70 24.32
CA PHE A 468 25.91 4.26 24.23
C PHE A 468 27.27 3.81 24.84
N LEU A 469 28.37 4.47 24.49
CA LEU A 469 29.71 4.18 25.00
C LEU A 469 29.78 4.39 26.51
N LYS A 470 29.28 5.52 27.03
CA LYS A 470 29.23 5.78 28.48
C LYS A 470 28.51 4.66 29.26
N MET A 471 27.38 4.16 28.69
CA MET A 471 26.63 3.07 29.32
C MET A 471 27.34 1.71 29.24
N SER A 472 28.15 1.49 28.21
CA SER A 472 28.91 0.24 28.02
C SER A 472 30.18 0.18 28.89
N THR A 473 30.69 1.33 29.31
CA THR A 473 31.91 1.44 30.13
C THR A 473 31.63 1.62 31.64
N ASP A 474 30.37 1.70 32.07
CA ASP A 474 29.99 1.85 33.48
C ASP A 474 30.18 0.52 34.25
N PRO A 475 31.21 0.39 35.16
CA PRO A 475 31.53 -0.85 35.86
C PRO A 475 30.41 -1.37 36.77
N LEU A 476 29.57 -0.48 37.29
CA LEU A 476 28.46 -0.83 38.18
C LEU A 476 27.30 -1.55 37.47
N ARG A 477 27.24 -1.51 36.12
CA ARG A 477 26.21 -2.18 35.34
C ARG A 477 26.69 -3.48 34.66
N LEU A 478 28.00 -3.69 34.55
CA LEU A 478 28.57 -4.95 34.02
C LEU A 478 28.36 -6.15 34.98
N THR A 479 28.17 -5.91 36.27
CA THR A 479 27.88 -6.95 37.25
C THR A 479 26.41 -7.44 37.20
N ALA A 480 25.46 -6.63 36.75
CA ALA A 480 24.07 -7.02 36.67
C ALA A 480 23.71 -7.87 35.41
N VAL A 481 24.56 -7.86 34.38
CA VAL A 481 24.37 -8.66 33.15
C VAL A 481 24.98 -10.07 33.30
N LYS A 482 25.89 -10.29 34.25
CA LYS A 482 26.45 -11.63 34.56
C LYS A 482 25.62 -12.44 35.57
N ALA A 483 24.55 -11.84 36.13
CA ALA A 483 23.69 -12.46 37.14
C ALA A 483 22.23 -12.67 36.67
N ALA A 484 21.92 -12.47 35.41
CA ALA A 484 20.67 -12.75 34.75
C ALA A 484 20.88 -13.61 33.49
#